data_f2446d75f901b595e7f4ee3572120110
#
_entry.id   f2446d75f901b595e7f4ee3572120110
#
_cell.length_a   1.000
_cell.length_b   1.000
_cell.length_c   1.000
_cell.angle_alpha   90.00
_cell.angle_beta   90.00
_cell.angle_gamma   90.00
#
_symmetry.space_group_name_H-M   'P 1'
#
loop_
_entity.id
_entity.type
_entity.pdbx_description
1 polymer ?
#
loop_
_entity_poly.entity_id
_entity_poly.type
_entity_poly.pdbx_seq_one_letter_code
_entity_poly.pdbx_strand_id
1 'polypeptide(L)'
;MQVVYEDNHIIIVSKRSGEIVQGDKTGDEPLSETVKQYIKEKYHKPGNVFLGVVHRLDRPVSGLVVFAKTSKALSRLNNMFRDGEVHKTYWAIVKNMPMEPEATLTHWIVRNEKQNKSYAYDHEVKNSKKAILKYKVIGHTDHYTLLEVNLMTGRHHQIRCQLAKMGCPIKGDLKYGSPRSNADGSISLLSHRVEFVHPVSKETIVAEAPLPDDNLWRAIAP
;
A
#
# COMPACT_ATOMS: atom_id res chain seq x y z
N MET A 1 2.01 15.67 4.92
CA MET A 1 1.58 15.09 3.62
C MET A 1 2.51 15.62 2.54
N GLN A 2 2.99 14.76 1.64
CA GLN A 2 3.80 15.15 0.47
C GLN A 2 3.01 14.81 -0.80
N VAL A 3 2.80 15.79 -1.68
CA VAL A 3 2.21 15.57 -3.00
C VAL A 3 3.31 15.10 -3.95
N VAL A 4 3.11 13.96 -4.60
CA VAL A 4 4.06 13.34 -5.54
C VAL A 4 3.67 13.64 -7.00
N TYR A 5 2.38 13.64 -7.29
CA TYR A 5 1.83 14.01 -8.59
C TYR A 5 0.48 14.70 -8.41
N GLU A 6 0.19 15.68 -9.23
CA GLU A 6 -1.11 16.33 -9.24
C GLU A 6 -1.43 16.94 -10.60
N ASP A 7 -2.66 16.74 -11.06
CA ASP A 7 -3.26 17.45 -12.17
C ASP A 7 -4.73 17.82 -11.89
N ASN A 8 -5.51 18.11 -12.93
CA ASN A 8 -6.93 18.47 -12.78
C ASN A 8 -7.83 17.29 -12.39
N HIS A 9 -7.39 16.04 -12.53
CA HIS A 9 -8.21 14.84 -12.45
C HIS A 9 -7.81 13.90 -11.32
N ILE A 10 -6.51 13.86 -10.99
CA ILE A 10 -5.95 12.96 -9.98
C ILE A 10 -4.95 13.69 -9.08
N ILE A 11 -4.73 13.16 -7.90
CA ILE A 11 -3.64 13.54 -7.01
C ILE A 11 -3.05 12.28 -6.37
N ILE A 12 -1.73 12.18 -6.35
CA ILE A 12 -0.98 11.10 -5.70
C ILE A 12 -0.19 11.71 -4.56
N VAL A 13 -0.38 11.18 -3.37
CA VAL A 13 0.32 11.65 -2.17
C VAL A 13 1.07 10.53 -1.48
N SER A 14 2.15 10.86 -0.80
CA SER A 14 2.86 9.95 0.08
C SER A 14 2.24 10.03 1.49
N LYS A 15 1.57 8.93 1.88
CA LYS A 15 1.00 8.72 3.20
C LYS A 15 2.10 8.35 4.19
N ARG A 16 2.08 8.92 5.38
CA ARG A 16 2.92 8.49 6.50
C ARG A 16 2.31 7.28 7.21
N SER A 17 3.14 6.50 7.88
CA SER A 17 2.66 5.53 8.86
C SER A 17 1.84 6.22 9.95
N GLY A 18 0.82 5.53 10.48
CA GLY A 18 -0.09 6.07 11.49
C GLY A 18 -1.32 6.78 10.92
N GLU A 19 -1.23 7.38 9.72
CA GLU A 19 -2.37 8.03 9.06
C GLU A 19 -3.36 6.98 8.51
N ILE A 20 -4.66 7.30 8.56
CA ILE A 20 -5.71 6.52 7.87
C ILE A 20 -6.07 7.22 6.55
N VAL A 21 -6.36 6.45 5.51
CA VAL A 21 -6.70 7.02 4.20
C VAL A 21 -8.12 7.59 4.18
N GLN A 22 -9.04 6.89 4.82
CA GLN A 22 -10.47 7.21 4.88
C GLN A 22 -10.95 7.08 6.33
N GLY A 23 -11.95 7.85 6.71
CA GLY A 23 -12.52 7.81 8.05
C GLY A 23 -12.94 6.40 8.48
N ASP A 24 -12.62 6.06 9.71
CA ASP A 24 -12.98 4.82 10.36
C ASP A 24 -13.58 5.09 11.76
N LYS A 25 -13.82 4.04 12.53
CA LYS A 25 -14.39 4.14 13.89
C LYS A 25 -13.46 4.75 14.94
N THR A 26 -12.21 5.06 14.62
CA THR A 26 -11.25 5.66 15.56
C THR A 26 -11.49 7.15 15.79
N GLY A 27 -12.14 7.82 14.82
CA GLY A 27 -12.38 9.25 14.86
C GLY A 27 -11.17 10.10 14.48
N ASP A 28 -10.04 9.50 14.09
CA ASP A 28 -8.89 10.24 13.59
C ASP A 28 -9.20 10.92 12.25
N GLU A 29 -8.63 12.10 12.02
CA GLU A 29 -8.76 12.80 10.75
C GLU A 29 -8.10 12.00 9.62
N PRO A 30 -8.87 11.63 8.58
CA PRO A 30 -8.32 10.84 7.49
C PRO A 30 -7.52 11.69 6.50
N LEU A 31 -6.54 11.07 5.86
CA LEU A 31 -5.72 11.69 4.82
C LEU A 31 -6.57 12.31 3.70
N SER A 32 -7.73 11.74 3.39
CA SER A 32 -8.66 12.31 2.42
C SER A 32 -9.14 13.71 2.79
N GLU A 33 -9.35 14.02 4.08
CA GLU A 33 -9.75 15.38 4.51
C GLU A 33 -8.55 16.34 4.45
N THR A 34 -7.36 15.89 4.85
CA THR A 34 -6.12 16.67 4.68
C THR A 34 -5.87 17.04 3.21
N VAL A 35 -6.09 16.09 2.27
CA VAL A 35 -5.96 16.33 0.83
C VAL A 35 -7.02 17.30 0.32
N LYS A 36 -8.27 17.19 0.78
CA LYS A 36 -9.33 18.15 0.43
C LYS A 36 -8.98 19.56 0.88
N GLN A 37 -8.48 19.71 2.11
CA GLN A 37 -8.08 21.00 2.65
C GLN A 37 -6.93 21.60 1.83
N TYR A 38 -5.92 20.81 1.48
CA TYR A 38 -4.83 21.23 0.60
C TYR A 38 -5.34 21.73 -0.77
N ILE A 39 -6.26 21.00 -1.41
CA ILE A 39 -6.84 21.39 -2.70
C ILE A 39 -7.66 22.68 -2.54
N LYS A 40 -8.43 22.80 -1.46
CA LYS A 40 -9.23 23.98 -1.17
C LYS A 40 -8.38 25.23 -1.04
N GLU A 41 -7.31 25.17 -0.28
CA GLU A 41 -6.38 26.28 -0.06
C GLU A 41 -5.62 26.64 -1.33
N LYS A 42 -5.00 25.63 -2.00
CA LYS A 42 -4.19 25.84 -3.20
C LYS A 42 -4.96 26.51 -4.34
N TYR A 43 -6.23 26.15 -4.52
CA TYR A 43 -7.07 26.63 -5.62
C TYR A 43 -8.13 27.64 -5.20
N HIS A 44 -8.07 28.15 -3.96
CA HIS A 44 -9.02 29.12 -3.40
C HIS A 44 -10.49 28.74 -3.62
N LYS A 45 -10.84 27.46 -3.43
CA LYS A 45 -12.19 26.97 -3.69
C LYS A 45 -13.16 27.43 -2.61
N PRO A 46 -14.29 28.08 -2.98
CA PRO A 46 -15.21 28.67 -1.99
C PRO A 46 -16.10 27.65 -1.26
N GLY A 47 -16.21 26.44 -1.75
CA GLY A 47 -17.11 25.42 -1.21
C GLY A 47 -16.43 24.11 -0.82
N ASN A 48 -17.22 23.05 -0.76
CA ASN A 48 -16.72 21.70 -0.54
C ASN A 48 -15.90 21.20 -1.73
N VAL A 49 -14.79 20.54 -1.42
CA VAL A 49 -13.92 19.92 -2.42
C VAL A 49 -14.30 18.46 -2.58
N PHE A 50 -14.55 18.04 -3.82
CA PHE A 50 -14.71 16.63 -4.14
C PHE A 50 -13.35 15.93 -4.12
N LEU A 51 -13.28 14.76 -3.45
CA LEU A 51 -12.14 13.85 -3.52
C LEU A 51 -12.65 12.41 -3.42
N GLY A 52 -12.32 11.61 -4.43
CA GLY A 52 -12.69 10.20 -4.49
C GLY A 52 -11.56 9.28 -4.01
N VAL A 53 -11.87 8.39 -3.09
CA VAL A 53 -10.94 7.36 -2.59
C VAL A 53 -11.09 6.11 -3.46
N VAL A 54 -10.03 5.71 -4.17
CA VAL A 54 -10.03 4.55 -5.10
C VAL A 54 -9.38 3.31 -4.49
N HIS A 55 -8.44 3.49 -3.56
CA HIS A 55 -7.80 2.42 -2.79
C HIS A 55 -7.31 2.94 -1.44
N ARG A 56 -6.86 2.03 -0.59
CA ARG A 56 -6.37 2.36 0.75
C ARG A 56 -5.10 1.60 1.06
N LEU A 57 -4.30 2.17 1.95
CA LEU A 57 -3.22 1.49 2.67
C LEU A 57 -3.62 1.28 4.12
N ASP A 58 -3.13 0.22 4.74
CA ASP A 58 -3.30 -0.02 6.17
C ASP A 58 -2.65 1.11 6.97
N ARG A 59 -3.16 1.40 8.17
CA ARG A 59 -2.65 2.46 9.05
C ARG A 59 -1.11 2.42 9.24
N PRO A 60 -0.47 1.27 9.56
CA PRO A 60 0.97 1.21 9.80
C PRO A 60 1.82 1.20 8.51
N VAL A 61 1.21 1.20 7.33
CA VAL A 61 1.89 1.19 6.02
C VAL A 61 2.08 2.61 5.52
N SER A 62 3.24 2.92 4.94
CA SER A 62 3.54 4.19 4.28
C SER A 62 3.55 4.08 2.75
N GLY A 63 3.59 5.20 2.06
CA GLY A 63 3.76 5.29 0.61
C GLY A 63 2.57 5.82 -0.16
N LEU A 64 2.51 5.51 -1.44
CA LEU A 64 1.64 6.17 -2.40
C LEU A 64 0.17 5.81 -2.23
N VAL A 65 -0.67 6.85 -2.21
CA VAL A 65 -2.12 6.76 -2.30
C VAL A 65 -2.61 7.66 -3.44
N VAL A 66 -3.39 7.09 -4.34
CA VAL A 66 -4.00 7.76 -5.49
C VAL A 66 -5.44 8.18 -5.13
N PHE A 67 -5.78 9.44 -5.40
CA PHE A 67 -7.13 9.97 -5.25
C PHE A 67 -7.63 10.56 -6.57
N ALA A 68 -8.95 10.51 -6.76
CA ALA A 68 -9.62 11.17 -7.88
C ALA A 68 -10.10 12.56 -7.47
N LYS A 69 -9.78 13.59 -8.26
CA LYS A 69 -10.25 14.97 -8.06
C LYS A 69 -11.58 15.25 -8.73
N THR A 70 -12.09 14.32 -9.56
CA THR A 70 -13.39 14.41 -10.25
C THR A 70 -14.15 13.09 -10.19
N SER A 71 -15.48 13.14 -10.24
CA SER A 71 -16.33 11.94 -10.26
C SER A 71 -16.07 11.04 -11.48
N LYS A 72 -15.78 11.65 -12.63
CA LYS A 72 -15.44 10.92 -13.86
C LYS A 72 -14.11 10.17 -13.73
N ALA A 73 -13.09 10.81 -13.13
CA ALA A 73 -11.81 10.14 -12.84
C ALA A 73 -12.00 9.03 -11.80
N LEU A 74 -12.83 9.24 -10.76
CA LEU A 74 -13.15 8.23 -9.75
C LEU A 74 -13.73 6.97 -10.37
N SER A 75 -14.75 7.09 -11.21
CA SER A 75 -15.39 5.95 -11.89
C SER A 75 -14.38 5.17 -12.74
N ARG A 76 -13.55 5.87 -13.51
CA ARG A 76 -12.54 5.24 -14.37
C ARG A 76 -11.43 4.56 -13.56
N LEU A 77 -10.90 5.22 -12.53
CA LEU A 77 -9.88 4.64 -11.66
C LEU A 77 -10.41 3.41 -10.92
N ASN A 78 -11.65 3.44 -10.41
CA ASN A 78 -12.25 2.27 -9.78
C ASN A 78 -12.28 1.04 -10.71
N ASN A 79 -12.60 1.25 -12.00
CA ASN A 79 -12.53 0.18 -13.00
C ASN A 79 -11.10 -0.32 -13.19
N MET A 80 -10.15 0.59 -13.37
CA MET A 80 -8.74 0.26 -13.56
C MET A 80 -8.15 -0.51 -12.38
N PHE A 81 -8.48 -0.12 -11.14
CA PHE A 81 -8.07 -0.86 -9.94
C PHE A 81 -8.70 -2.26 -9.87
N ARG A 82 -9.99 -2.37 -10.21
CA ARG A 82 -10.72 -3.66 -10.26
C ARG A 82 -10.13 -4.59 -11.32
N ASP A 83 -9.84 -4.07 -12.49
CA ASP A 83 -9.42 -4.82 -13.67
C ASP A 83 -7.90 -5.08 -13.70
N GLY A 84 -7.15 -4.59 -12.68
CA GLY A 84 -5.71 -4.84 -12.52
C GLY A 84 -4.81 -4.00 -13.43
N GLU A 85 -5.35 -2.91 -14.00
CA GLU A 85 -4.62 -1.99 -14.88
C GLU A 85 -3.71 -1.00 -14.11
N VAL A 86 -3.80 -0.98 -12.79
CA VAL A 86 -2.92 -0.19 -11.92
C VAL A 86 -1.85 -1.11 -11.34
N HIS A 87 -0.62 -0.97 -11.83
CA HIS A 87 0.53 -1.72 -11.34
C HIS A 87 1.04 -1.08 -10.05
N LYS A 88 1.12 -1.87 -9.00
CA LYS A 88 1.57 -1.45 -7.66
C LYS A 88 2.77 -2.26 -7.25
N THR A 89 3.87 -1.58 -7.01
CA THR A 89 5.09 -2.18 -6.47
C THR A 89 5.27 -1.73 -5.04
N TYR A 90 5.43 -2.69 -4.14
CA TYR A 90 5.71 -2.45 -2.73
C TYR A 90 7.14 -2.87 -2.42
N TRP A 91 7.75 -2.19 -1.48
CA TRP A 91 8.97 -2.63 -0.85
C TRP A 91 8.67 -3.10 0.58
N ALA A 92 9.18 -4.27 0.94
CA ALA A 92 8.95 -4.87 2.26
C ALA A 92 10.29 -5.32 2.86
N ILE A 93 10.64 -4.80 4.03
CA ILE A 93 11.78 -5.29 4.79
C ILE A 93 11.28 -6.42 5.69
N VAL A 94 11.82 -7.62 5.47
CA VAL A 94 11.47 -8.83 6.22
C VAL A 94 12.65 -9.32 7.06
N LYS A 95 12.35 -10.06 8.12
CA LYS A 95 13.36 -10.53 9.06
C LYS A 95 14.25 -11.64 8.48
N ASN A 96 13.65 -12.57 7.77
CA ASN A 96 14.33 -13.76 7.26
C ASN A 96 14.58 -13.62 5.75
N MET A 97 15.63 -14.29 5.26
CA MET A 97 15.86 -14.48 3.84
C MET A 97 14.87 -15.53 3.32
N PRO A 98 14.10 -15.25 2.24
CA PRO A 98 13.32 -16.28 1.57
C PRO A 98 14.19 -17.41 1.03
N MET A 99 13.65 -18.61 0.89
CA MET A 99 14.38 -19.75 0.31
C MET A 99 14.72 -19.50 -1.17
N GLU A 100 13.77 -18.87 -1.91
CA GLU A 100 13.97 -18.51 -3.31
C GLU A 100 14.19 -16.98 -3.42
N PRO A 101 15.12 -16.54 -4.29
CA PRO A 101 15.37 -15.10 -4.47
C PRO A 101 14.21 -14.38 -5.15
N GLU A 102 13.37 -15.09 -5.87
CA GLU A 102 12.12 -14.60 -6.47
C GLU A 102 11.09 -15.72 -6.57
N ALA A 103 9.82 -15.41 -6.35
CA ALA A 103 8.73 -16.38 -6.51
C ALA A 103 7.38 -15.69 -6.71
N THR A 104 6.41 -16.48 -7.19
CA THR A 104 5.00 -16.13 -7.20
C THR A 104 4.30 -16.87 -6.08
N LEU A 105 3.72 -16.11 -5.14
CA LEU A 105 2.92 -16.68 -4.05
C LEU A 105 1.44 -16.68 -4.44
N THR A 106 0.84 -17.86 -4.42
CA THR A 106 -0.61 -18.04 -4.61
C THR A 106 -1.19 -18.66 -3.36
N HIS A 107 -2.11 -17.94 -2.71
CA HIS A 107 -2.82 -18.40 -1.53
C HIS A 107 -4.31 -18.06 -1.62
N TRP A 108 -5.10 -18.62 -0.71
CA TRP A 108 -6.50 -18.27 -0.49
C TRP A 108 -6.63 -17.56 0.85
N ILE A 109 -7.13 -16.32 0.82
CA ILE A 109 -7.16 -15.45 2.01
C ILE A 109 -8.57 -15.36 2.56
N VAL A 110 -8.70 -15.60 3.87
CA VAL A 110 -9.91 -15.36 4.66
C VAL A 110 -9.66 -14.17 5.59
N ARG A 111 -10.56 -13.19 5.58
CA ARG A 111 -10.54 -12.07 6.53
C ARG A 111 -11.33 -12.43 7.78
N ASN A 112 -10.71 -12.29 8.94
CA ASN A 112 -11.37 -12.29 10.24
C ASN A 112 -11.64 -10.83 10.65
N GLU A 113 -12.87 -10.38 10.56
CA GLU A 113 -13.24 -8.99 10.85
C GLU A 113 -13.12 -8.65 12.34
N LYS A 114 -13.44 -9.60 13.23
CA LYS A 114 -13.36 -9.41 14.69
C LYS A 114 -11.93 -9.13 15.14
N GLN A 115 -10.97 -9.82 14.53
CA GLN A 115 -9.54 -9.65 14.84
C GLN A 115 -8.86 -8.59 13.96
N ASN A 116 -9.57 -8.06 12.94
CA ASN A 116 -9.00 -7.24 11.90
C ASN A 116 -7.70 -7.85 11.33
N LYS A 117 -7.74 -9.14 10.99
CA LYS A 117 -6.59 -9.96 10.55
C LYS A 117 -7.01 -10.85 9.39
N SER A 118 -6.06 -11.16 8.49
CA SER A 118 -6.27 -12.10 7.39
C SER A 118 -5.40 -13.33 7.56
N TYR A 119 -5.90 -14.47 7.08
CA TYR A 119 -5.21 -15.76 7.14
C TYR A 119 -5.06 -16.31 5.72
N ALA A 120 -3.86 -16.76 5.38
CA ALA A 120 -3.53 -17.31 4.08
C ALA A 120 -3.48 -18.85 4.14
N TYR A 121 -4.16 -19.52 3.21
CA TYR A 121 -4.24 -20.97 3.07
C TYR A 121 -3.65 -21.40 1.73
N ASP A 122 -3.07 -22.60 1.67
CA ASP A 122 -2.45 -23.15 0.45
C ASP A 122 -3.49 -23.67 -0.57
N HIS A 123 -4.74 -23.86 -0.13
CA HIS A 123 -5.86 -24.30 -0.94
C HIS A 123 -7.11 -23.48 -0.63
N GLU A 124 -8.10 -23.57 -1.51
CA GLU A 124 -9.37 -22.88 -1.32
C GLU A 124 -10.12 -23.43 -0.10
N VAL A 125 -10.57 -22.51 0.75
CA VAL A 125 -11.41 -22.80 1.92
C VAL A 125 -12.65 -21.92 1.89
N LYS A 126 -13.65 -22.25 2.70
CA LYS A 126 -14.92 -21.49 2.77
C LYS A 126 -14.64 -19.99 3.00
N ASN A 127 -15.30 -19.13 2.21
CA ASN A 127 -15.16 -17.67 2.25
C ASN A 127 -13.76 -17.12 1.91
N SER A 128 -12.87 -17.94 1.40
CA SER A 128 -11.56 -17.46 0.94
C SER A 128 -11.64 -16.77 -0.42
N LYS A 129 -10.65 -15.92 -0.68
CA LYS A 129 -10.45 -15.28 -1.99
C LYS A 129 -9.03 -15.53 -2.45
N LYS A 130 -8.86 -15.94 -3.70
CA LYS A 130 -7.54 -16.14 -4.32
C LYS A 130 -6.74 -14.84 -4.26
N ALA A 131 -5.48 -14.94 -3.87
CA ALA A 131 -4.53 -13.85 -3.71
C ALA A 131 -3.19 -14.23 -4.33
N ILE A 132 -2.71 -13.40 -5.24
CA ILE A 132 -1.47 -13.63 -5.99
C ILE A 132 -0.58 -12.39 -5.86
N LEU A 133 0.67 -12.61 -5.50
CA LEU A 133 1.74 -11.62 -5.58
C LEU A 133 3.01 -12.26 -6.13
N LYS A 134 3.88 -11.45 -6.72
CA LYS A 134 5.25 -11.82 -7.05
C LYS A 134 6.20 -11.05 -6.14
N TYR A 135 7.27 -11.68 -5.70
CA TYR A 135 8.34 -10.96 -5.01
C TYR A 135 9.70 -11.28 -5.62
N LYS A 136 10.63 -10.37 -5.42
CA LYS A 136 12.05 -10.51 -5.74
C LYS A 136 12.88 -9.90 -4.61
N VAL A 137 13.95 -10.57 -4.20
CA VAL A 137 14.96 -10.01 -3.29
C VAL A 137 15.75 -8.95 -4.04
N ILE A 138 15.80 -7.73 -3.52
CA ILE A 138 16.52 -6.61 -4.14
C ILE A 138 17.60 -5.99 -3.24
N GLY A 139 17.69 -6.44 -1.99
CA GLY A 139 18.72 -6.01 -1.05
C GLY A 139 18.69 -6.84 0.23
N HIS A 140 19.79 -6.85 0.94
CA HIS A 140 19.87 -7.52 2.25
C HIS A 140 20.95 -6.87 3.14
N THR A 141 20.79 -7.09 4.44
CA THR A 141 21.80 -6.86 5.48
C THR A 141 22.00 -8.16 6.23
N ASP A 142 22.87 -8.20 7.24
CA ASP A 142 23.07 -9.41 8.07
C ASP A 142 21.78 -9.90 8.74
N HIS A 143 20.79 -9.05 8.95
CA HIS A 143 19.59 -9.37 9.73
C HIS A 143 18.27 -9.21 8.99
N TYR A 144 18.26 -8.53 7.85
CA TYR A 144 17.04 -8.18 7.13
C TYR A 144 17.20 -8.33 5.62
N THR A 145 16.11 -8.63 4.97
CA THR A 145 16.02 -8.74 3.50
C THR A 145 15.00 -7.75 2.98
N LEU A 146 15.33 -7.04 1.93
CA LEU A 146 14.41 -6.16 1.19
C LEU A 146 13.82 -6.91 0.02
N LEU A 147 12.49 -6.97 -0.01
CA LEU A 147 11.71 -7.57 -1.09
C LEU A 147 11.01 -6.47 -1.89
N GLU A 148 11.15 -6.52 -3.20
CA GLU A 148 10.22 -5.89 -4.12
C GLU A 148 9.03 -6.81 -4.32
N VAL A 149 7.81 -6.30 -4.10
CA VAL A 149 6.57 -7.06 -4.17
C VAL A 149 5.62 -6.44 -5.17
N ASN A 150 5.24 -7.21 -6.19
CA ASN A 150 4.27 -6.83 -7.22
C ASN A 150 2.92 -7.52 -6.95
N LEU A 151 1.88 -6.72 -6.65
CA LEU A 151 0.55 -7.23 -6.38
C LEU A 151 -0.23 -7.50 -7.66
N MET A 152 -0.62 -8.75 -7.88
CA MET A 152 -1.57 -9.14 -8.94
C MET A 152 -3.02 -9.05 -8.45
N THR A 153 -3.24 -9.10 -7.13
CA THR A 153 -4.55 -8.96 -6.46
C THR A 153 -4.40 -8.02 -5.26
N GLY A 154 -5.50 -7.45 -4.76
CA GLY A 154 -5.49 -6.51 -3.62
C GLY A 154 -6.41 -6.95 -2.49
N ARG A 155 -6.08 -8.06 -1.77
CA ARG A 155 -6.86 -8.54 -0.62
C ARG A 155 -6.43 -7.83 0.66
N HIS A 156 -7.33 -7.78 1.64
CA HIS A 156 -7.06 -7.21 2.96
C HIS A 156 -5.81 -7.86 3.58
N HIS A 157 -4.84 -7.05 4.00
CA HIS A 157 -3.54 -7.46 4.57
C HIS A 157 -2.76 -8.48 3.71
N GLN A 158 -2.94 -8.47 2.38
CA GLN A 158 -2.43 -9.53 1.50
C GLN A 158 -0.92 -9.75 1.65
N ILE A 159 -0.10 -8.72 1.45
CA ILE A 159 1.36 -8.83 1.54
C ILE A 159 1.76 -9.33 2.92
N ARG A 160 1.18 -8.75 3.97
CA ARG A 160 1.48 -9.04 5.36
C ARG A 160 1.26 -10.52 5.71
N CYS A 161 0.08 -11.07 5.36
CA CYS A 161 -0.24 -12.46 5.68
C CYS A 161 0.48 -13.47 4.77
N GLN A 162 0.70 -13.15 3.49
CA GLN A 162 1.41 -14.06 2.58
C GLN A 162 2.91 -14.15 2.93
N LEU A 163 3.58 -13.03 3.19
CA LEU A 163 4.97 -13.04 3.61
C LEU A 163 5.16 -13.71 4.97
N ALA A 164 4.27 -13.49 5.92
CA ALA A 164 4.31 -14.19 7.21
C ALA A 164 4.12 -15.69 7.07
N LYS A 165 3.21 -16.13 6.17
CA LYS A 165 2.98 -17.56 5.92
C LYS A 165 4.21 -18.27 5.36
N MET A 166 5.01 -17.61 4.52
CA MET A 166 6.26 -18.18 4.02
C MET A 166 7.43 -18.07 5.02
N GLY A 167 7.19 -17.64 6.27
CA GLY A 167 8.21 -17.52 7.30
C GLY A 167 9.04 -16.24 7.26
N CYS A 168 8.64 -15.25 6.46
CA CYS A 168 9.32 -13.96 6.30
C CYS A 168 8.42 -12.80 6.76
N PRO A 169 8.07 -12.68 8.08
CA PRO A 169 7.23 -11.60 8.56
C PRO A 169 7.89 -10.23 8.33
N ILE A 170 7.07 -9.25 7.98
CA ILE A 170 7.53 -7.86 7.79
C ILE A 170 8.03 -7.31 9.13
N LYS A 171 9.20 -6.65 9.13
CA LYS A 171 9.76 -5.98 10.30
C LYS A 171 8.74 -4.98 10.89
N GLY A 172 8.51 -5.08 12.19
CA GLY A 172 7.55 -4.24 12.93
C GLY A 172 6.13 -4.79 12.97
N ASP A 173 5.77 -5.79 12.16
CA ASP A 173 4.41 -6.32 12.07
C ASP A 173 4.11 -7.38 13.14
N LEU A 174 3.86 -6.92 14.37
CA LEU A 174 3.51 -7.80 15.50
C LEU A 174 2.29 -8.68 15.21
N LYS A 175 1.30 -8.15 14.45
CA LYS A 175 0.09 -8.88 14.10
C LYS A 175 0.37 -10.14 13.28
N TYR A 176 1.45 -10.14 12.53
CA TYR A 176 1.85 -11.21 11.63
C TYR A 176 3.19 -11.88 12.02
N GLY A 177 3.62 -11.72 13.26
CA GLY A 177 4.71 -12.53 13.81
C GLY A 177 6.08 -11.85 13.85
N SER A 178 6.18 -10.56 13.59
CA SER A 178 7.41 -9.82 13.93
C SER A 178 7.63 -9.86 15.44
N PRO A 179 8.85 -10.14 15.92
CA PRO A 179 9.11 -10.23 17.36
C PRO A 179 9.09 -8.88 18.08
N ARG A 180 9.26 -7.77 17.35
CA ARG A 180 9.33 -6.41 17.90
C ARG A 180 8.61 -5.43 16.97
N SER A 181 7.98 -4.40 17.55
CA SER A 181 7.47 -3.25 16.81
C SER A 181 8.61 -2.34 16.32
N ASN A 182 8.35 -1.53 15.30
CA ASN A 182 9.18 -0.35 15.05
C ASN A 182 8.90 0.70 16.13
N ALA A 183 9.86 1.60 16.38
CA ALA A 183 9.77 2.61 17.43
C ALA A 183 8.56 3.55 17.26
N ASP A 184 8.19 3.84 16.03
CA ASP A 184 7.07 4.70 15.63
C ASP A 184 5.74 3.93 15.43
N GLY A 185 5.71 2.62 15.73
CA GLY A 185 4.54 1.76 15.50
C GLY A 185 4.25 1.43 14.04
N SER A 186 5.12 1.83 13.10
CA SER A 186 5.05 1.45 11.70
C SER A 186 5.37 -0.03 11.48
N ILE A 187 5.06 -0.50 10.27
CA ILE A 187 5.65 -1.73 9.73
C ILE A 187 6.51 -1.35 8.52
N SER A 188 7.59 -2.08 8.28
CA SER A 188 8.52 -1.79 7.19
C SER A 188 7.96 -2.26 5.84
N LEU A 189 6.80 -1.71 5.47
CA LEU A 189 6.07 -1.91 4.21
C LEU A 189 5.78 -0.55 3.58
N LEU A 190 6.28 -0.35 2.37
CA LEU A 190 6.16 0.89 1.60
C LEU A 190 5.41 0.62 0.29
N SER A 191 4.32 1.33 0.02
CA SER A 191 3.75 1.43 -1.33
C SER A 191 4.67 2.31 -2.15
N HIS A 192 5.69 1.67 -2.77
CA HIS A 192 6.84 2.37 -3.33
C HIS A 192 6.54 3.00 -4.69
N ARG A 193 5.90 2.25 -5.61
CA ARG A 193 5.68 2.71 -6.99
C ARG A 193 4.27 2.35 -7.46
N VAL A 194 3.65 3.28 -8.17
CA VAL A 194 2.41 3.04 -8.92
C VAL A 194 2.62 3.43 -10.39
N GLU A 195 2.08 2.62 -11.29
CA GLU A 195 2.12 2.87 -12.72
C GLU A 195 0.77 2.54 -13.35
N PHE A 196 0.22 3.45 -14.13
CA PHE A 196 -1.06 3.28 -14.82
C PHE A 196 -1.22 4.29 -15.96
N VAL A 197 -2.11 3.99 -16.89
CA VAL A 197 -2.51 4.94 -17.93
C VAL A 197 -3.47 5.96 -17.34
N HIS A 198 -3.16 7.25 -17.47
CA HIS A 198 -4.00 8.32 -16.93
C HIS A 198 -5.43 8.23 -17.47
N PRO A 199 -6.47 8.29 -16.61
CA PRO A 199 -7.85 8.00 -17.01
C PRO A 199 -8.42 9.00 -18.03
N VAL A 200 -7.80 10.19 -18.20
CA VAL A 200 -8.28 11.24 -19.11
C VAL A 200 -7.27 11.51 -20.22
N SER A 201 -6.02 11.90 -19.91
CA SER A 201 -4.99 12.23 -20.90
C SER A 201 -4.47 11.04 -21.69
N LYS A 202 -4.60 9.82 -21.15
CA LYS A 202 -4.07 8.57 -21.72
C LYS A 202 -2.55 8.45 -21.72
N GLU A 203 -1.86 9.36 -21.06
CA GLU A 203 -0.42 9.27 -20.81
C GLU A 203 -0.13 8.26 -19.71
N THR A 204 1.02 7.60 -19.77
CA THR A 204 1.48 6.72 -18.69
C THR A 204 1.96 7.58 -17.51
N ILE A 205 1.35 7.38 -16.35
CA ILE A 205 1.77 7.98 -15.08
C ILE A 205 2.61 6.96 -14.34
N VAL A 206 3.79 7.40 -13.91
CA VAL A 206 4.67 6.67 -13.00
C VAL A 206 4.95 7.60 -11.81
N ALA A 207 4.68 7.11 -10.61
CA ALA A 207 4.99 7.85 -9.38
C ALA A 207 5.71 6.93 -8.40
N GLU A 208 6.69 7.49 -7.68
CA GLU A 208 7.48 6.78 -6.69
C GLU A 208 7.44 7.53 -5.35
N ALA A 209 7.29 6.77 -4.27
CA ALA A 209 7.31 7.31 -2.92
C ALA A 209 8.74 7.60 -2.47
N PRO A 210 8.98 8.67 -1.72
CA PRO A 210 10.23 8.82 -1.00
C PRO A 210 10.39 7.68 0.02
N LEU A 211 11.63 7.30 0.28
CA LEU A 211 11.93 6.34 1.35
C LEU A 211 11.50 6.90 2.71
N PRO A 212 11.03 6.06 3.62
CA PRO A 212 10.85 6.44 5.01
C PRO A 212 12.16 6.96 5.62
N ASP A 213 12.07 7.95 6.50
CA ASP A 213 13.23 8.52 7.18
C ASP A 213 13.69 7.57 8.31
N ASP A 214 14.35 6.49 7.91
CA ASP A 214 14.85 5.42 8.77
C ASP A 214 16.19 4.91 8.23
N ASN A 215 17.15 4.67 9.13
CA ASN A 215 18.50 4.26 8.77
C ASN A 215 18.53 2.90 8.05
N LEU A 216 17.65 1.97 8.43
CA LEU A 216 17.61 0.66 7.77
C LEU A 216 17.11 0.77 6.33
N TRP A 217 16.12 1.61 6.08
CA TRP A 217 15.65 1.87 4.71
C TRP A 217 16.77 2.45 3.85
N ARG A 218 17.53 3.42 4.36
CA ARG A 218 18.68 4.02 3.65
C ARG A 218 19.82 3.04 3.41
N ALA A 219 20.03 2.11 4.32
CA ALA A 219 21.13 1.14 4.23
C ALA A 219 20.82 -0.07 3.33
N ILE A 220 19.54 -0.43 3.14
CA ILE A 220 19.13 -1.66 2.43
C ILE A 220 18.56 -1.38 1.05
N ALA A 221 18.08 -0.17 0.78
CA ALA A 221 17.58 0.23 -0.53
C ALA A 221 18.72 0.25 -1.56
N PRO A 222 18.45 -0.17 -2.83
CA PRO A 222 19.43 -0.17 -3.90
C PRO A 222 19.86 1.23 -4.33
#